data_9bbe8ff4bd14b15994bac1b460de6428
#
_entry.id   9bbe8ff4bd14b15994bac1b460de6428
#
_cell.length_a   1.000
_cell.length_b   1.000
_cell.length_c   1.000
_cell.angle_alpha   90.00
_cell.angle_beta   90.00
_cell.angle_gamma   90.00
#
_symmetry.space_group_name_H-M   'P 1'
#
loop_
_entity.id
_entity.type
_entity.pdbx_description
1 polymer ?
#
loop_
_entity_poly.entity_id
_entity_poly.type
_entity_poly.pdbx_seq_one_letter_code
_entity_poly.pdbx_strand_id
1 'polypeptide(L)'
;TKDCCLSLIEEASSNSLISYDPNLRLNLWPSEEQCRTTVLETINRADLLKLSDEELVFLSGKSNLETALDWFLKKYDGILLVSKGSEGAQAFVDGERVTVPAQNCDVVDTTGAGDAFLGGFLAGISRLWTPQRTLTLEQCKLALELAVQAGTFAVQDYGAMSALPRWSELNWKQ
;
A
#
# COMPACT_ATOMS: atom_id res chain seq x y z
N THR A 1 13.12 -1.34 -19.29
CA THR A 1 11.95 -1.61 -18.40
C THR A 1 11.42 -0.35 -17.76
N LYS A 2 12.26 0.54 -17.15
CA LYS A 2 11.80 1.80 -16.52
C LYS A 2 10.98 2.64 -17.51
N ASP A 3 11.50 2.92 -18.69
CA ASP A 3 10.84 3.75 -19.70
C ASP A 3 9.50 3.16 -20.15
N CYS A 4 9.43 1.84 -20.31
CA CYS A 4 8.19 1.14 -20.64
C CYS A 4 7.13 1.32 -19.53
N CYS A 5 7.51 1.16 -18.26
CA CYS A 5 6.60 1.38 -17.13
C CYS A 5 6.10 2.84 -17.09
N LEU A 6 7.00 3.80 -17.29
CA LEU A 6 6.63 5.22 -17.29
C LEU A 6 5.67 5.56 -18.43
N SER A 7 5.90 5.03 -19.65
CA SER A 7 4.98 5.22 -20.79
C SER A 7 3.61 4.59 -20.53
N LEU A 8 3.55 3.41 -19.92
CA LEU A 8 2.27 2.78 -19.54
C LEU A 8 1.51 3.58 -18.48
N ILE A 9 2.21 4.14 -17.50
CA ILE A 9 1.60 5.02 -16.49
C ILE A 9 1.01 6.26 -17.15
N GLU A 10 1.74 6.89 -18.08
CA GLU A 10 1.26 8.08 -18.81
C GLU A 10 0.01 7.77 -19.64
N GLU A 11 -0.03 6.62 -20.31
CA GLU A 11 -1.19 6.20 -21.11
C GLU A 11 -2.40 5.85 -20.23
N ALA A 12 -2.16 5.17 -19.09
CA ALA A 12 -3.22 4.71 -18.18
C ALA A 12 -3.81 5.83 -17.30
N SER A 13 -3.02 6.86 -16.96
CA SER A 13 -3.35 7.87 -15.93
C SER A 13 -4.64 8.64 -16.18
N SER A 14 -5.11 8.76 -17.43
CA SER A 14 -6.37 9.46 -17.75
C SER A 14 -7.62 8.67 -17.38
N ASN A 15 -7.54 7.32 -17.35
CA ASN A 15 -8.71 6.44 -17.23
C ASN A 15 -8.61 5.39 -16.13
N SER A 16 -7.46 5.30 -15.44
CA SER A 16 -7.19 4.26 -14.45
C SER A 16 -6.63 4.87 -13.17
N LEU A 17 -6.85 4.18 -12.05
CA LEU A 17 -6.13 4.44 -10.81
C LEU A 17 -4.74 3.81 -10.93
N ILE A 18 -3.71 4.59 -10.71
CA ILE A 18 -2.33 4.11 -10.67
C ILE A 18 -1.98 3.79 -9.22
N SER A 19 -1.81 2.50 -8.95
CA SER A 19 -1.34 2.01 -7.65
C SER A 19 0.14 1.65 -7.73
N TYR A 20 0.93 2.12 -6.77
CA TYR A 20 2.36 1.84 -6.70
C TYR A 20 2.74 1.24 -5.34
N ASP A 21 3.30 0.04 -5.37
CA ASP A 21 3.98 -0.63 -4.26
C ASP A 21 5.43 -0.88 -4.69
N PRO A 22 6.40 -0.09 -4.24
CA PRO A 22 7.79 -0.25 -4.64
C PRO A 22 8.39 -1.58 -4.20
N ASN A 23 7.90 -2.15 -3.09
CA ASN A 23 8.31 -3.46 -2.58
C ASN A 23 9.83 -3.63 -2.63
N LEU A 24 10.54 -2.77 -1.91
CA LEU A 24 11.98 -2.59 -2.02
C LEU A 24 12.75 -3.89 -1.79
N ARG A 25 13.68 -4.16 -2.69
CA ARG A 25 14.64 -5.27 -2.62
C ARG A 25 16.03 -4.70 -2.84
N LEU A 26 16.61 -4.09 -1.80
CA LEU A 26 17.86 -3.33 -1.89
C LEU A 26 19.02 -4.12 -2.52
N ASN A 27 19.03 -5.43 -2.32
CA ASN A 27 20.02 -6.34 -2.91
C ASN A 27 19.95 -6.47 -4.44
N LEU A 28 18.88 -5.99 -5.07
CA LEU A 28 18.71 -5.97 -6.54
C LEU A 28 19.12 -4.63 -7.17
N TRP A 29 19.46 -3.64 -6.34
CA TRP A 29 19.84 -2.31 -6.81
C TRP A 29 21.35 -2.12 -6.79
N PRO A 30 21.92 -1.35 -7.73
CA PRO A 30 23.35 -1.02 -7.73
C PRO A 30 23.79 -0.25 -6.47
N SER A 31 22.89 0.57 -5.89
CA SER A 31 23.09 1.27 -4.63
C SER A 31 21.74 1.68 -4.01
N GLU A 32 21.74 1.90 -2.70
CA GLU A 32 20.58 2.42 -1.95
C GLU A 32 20.16 3.81 -2.45
N GLU A 33 21.12 4.66 -2.82
CA GLU A 33 20.86 5.99 -3.35
C GLU A 33 20.12 5.92 -4.68
N GLN A 34 20.54 5.02 -5.58
CA GLN A 34 19.87 4.83 -6.86
C GLN A 34 18.46 4.26 -6.67
N CYS A 35 18.27 3.32 -5.76
CA CYS A 35 16.96 2.81 -5.38
C CYS A 35 16.05 3.95 -4.92
N ARG A 36 16.51 4.70 -3.91
CA ARG A 36 15.75 5.83 -3.33
C ARG A 36 15.37 6.87 -4.38
N THR A 37 16.31 7.32 -5.18
CA THR A 37 16.08 8.34 -6.21
C THR A 37 15.06 7.86 -7.25
N THR A 38 15.22 6.63 -7.76
CA THR A 38 14.31 6.09 -8.77
C THR A 38 12.90 5.92 -8.26
N VAL A 39 12.74 5.43 -7.01
CA VAL A 39 11.43 5.25 -6.40
C VAL A 39 10.76 6.60 -6.15
N LEU A 40 11.48 7.57 -5.59
CA LEU A 40 10.95 8.91 -5.32
C LEU A 40 10.55 9.67 -6.59
N GLU A 41 11.24 9.48 -7.70
CA GLU A 41 10.85 10.03 -9.00
C GLU A 41 9.52 9.44 -9.53
N THR A 42 9.18 8.23 -9.12
CA THR A 42 7.99 7.51 -9.60
C THR A 42 6.76 7.77 -8.73
N ILE A 43 6.94 8.03 -7.44
CA ILE A 43 5.86 8.16 -6.44
C ILE A 43 4.79 9.16 -6.87
N ASN A 44 5.18 10.34 -7.36
CA ASN A 44 4.24 11.41 -7.74
C ASN A 44 3.41 11.10 -9.01
N ARG A 45 3.62 9.93 -9.61
CA ARG A 45 2.82 9.44 -10.74
C ARG A 45 1.72 8.46 -10.32
N ALA A 46 1.70 8.10 -9.06
CA ALA A 46 0.72 7.18 -8.49
C ALA A 46 -0.40 7.96 -7.76
N ASP A 47 -1.63 7.50 -7.92
CA ASP A 47 -2.78 7.98 -7.17
C ASP A 47 -2.85 7.32 -5.77
N LEU A 48 -2.31 6.10 -5.69
CA LEU A 48 -2.24 5.30 -4.47
C LEU A 48 -0.83 4.76 -4.29
N LEU A 49 -0.23 5.05 -3.15
CA LEU A 49 1.09 4.57 -2.75
C LEU A 49 0.95 3.67 -1.53
N LYS A 50 1.49 2.46 -1.60
CA LYS A 50 1.63 1.59 -0.43
C LYS A 50 3.09 1.46 -0.07
N LEU A 51 3.41 1.68 1.20
CA LEU A 51 4.74 1.48 1.78
C LEU A 51 4.63 0.67 3.08
N SER A 52 5.67 -0.08 3.41
CA SER A 52 5.87 -0.49 4.79
C SER A 52 6.44 0.67 5.62
N ASP A 53 6.37 0.58 6.94
CA ASP A 53 7.00 1.55 7.85
C ASP A 53 8.52 1.65 7.62
N GLU A 54 9.19 0.51 7.39
CA GLU A 54 10.63 0.46 7.08
C GLU A 54 10.94 1.14 5.74
N GLU A 55 10.15 0.87 4.70
CA GLU A 55 10.31 1.50 3.39
C GLU A 55 10.10 3.02 3.46
N LEU A 56 9.12 3.46 4.24
CA LEU A 56 8.83 4.87 4.44
C LEU A 56 10.00 5.59 5.13
N VAL A 57 10.59 5.00 6.16
CA VAL A 57 11.79 5.51 6.84
C VAL A 57 12.96 5.54 5.87
N PHE A 58 13.21 4.45 5.14
CA PHE A 58 14.30 4.37 4.17
C PHE A 58 14.17 5.44 3.08
N LEU A 59 13.02 5.56 2.43
CA LEU A 59 12.80 6.47 1.31
C LEU A 59 12.88 7.95 1.75
N SER A 60 12.35 8.28 2.93
CA SER A 60 12.41 9.65 3.46
C SER A 60 13.81 10.07 3.93
N GLY A 61 14.68 9.11 4.25
CA GLY A 61 15.98 9.34 4.88
C GLY A 61 15.87 9.89 6.30
N LYS A 62 14.74 9.69 6.97
CA LYS A 62 14.49 10.11 8.35
C LYS A 62 14.85 9.01 9.34
N SER A 63 15.00 9.38 10.61
CA SER A 63 15.44 8.46 11.67
C SER A 63 14.34 7.64 12.31
N ASN A 64 13.07 8.03 12.11
CA ASN A 64 11.90 7.35 12.69
C ASN A 64 10.66 7.55 11.83
N LEU A 65 9.64 6.72 12.10
CA LEU A 65 8.39 6.68 11.34
C LEU A 65 7.61 8.01 11.38
N GLU A 66 7.55 8.69 12.50
CA GLU A 66 6.78 9.92 12.65
C GLU A 66 7.34 11.03 11.74
N THR A 67 8.65 11.26 11.81
CA THR A 67 9.32 12.27 10.94
C THR A 67 9.31 11.85 9.47
N ALA A 68 9.30 10.57 9.18
CA ALA A 68 9.16 10.04 7.83
C ALA A 68 7.76 10.30 7.26
N LEU A 69 6.72 10.03 8.05
CA LEU A 69 5.32 10.34 7.71
C LEU A 69 5.14 11.83 7.42
N ASP A 70 5.59 12.70 8.33
CA ASP A 70 5.51 14.15 8.15
C ASP A 70 6.20 14.63 6.85
N TRP A 71 7.29 13.98 6.48
CA TRP A 71 8.01 14.30 5.26
C TRP A 71 7.22 13.86 4.02
N PHE A 72 6.63 12.65 4.04
CA PHE A 72 5.82 12.12 2.92
C PHE A 72 4.54 12.92 2.73
N LEU A 73 3.79 13.19 3.79
CA LEU A 73 2.51 13.92 3.73
C LEU A 73 2.65 15.37 3.23
N LYS A 74 3.86 15.93 3.25
CA LYS A 74 4.16 17.24 2.65
C LYS A 74 4.51 17.19 1.17
N LYS A 75 4.73 15.99 0.62
CA LYS A 75 5.27 15.80 -0.74
C LYS A 75 4.42 14.92 -1.64
N TYR A 76 3.50 14.19 -1.05
CA TYR A 76 2.63 13.27 -1.76
C TYR A 76 1.17 13.58 -1.43
N ASP A 77 0.40 13.89 -2.47
CA ASP A 77 -1.00 14.32 -2.36
C ASP A 77 -2.00 13.18 -2.62
N GLY A 78 -1.53 11.97 -2.99
CA GLY A 78 -2.37 10.81 -3.24
C GLY A 78 -2.73 10.05 -1.95
N ILE A 79 -3.39 8.92 -2.12
CA ILE A 79 -3.71 8.01 -1.00
C ILE A 79 -2.43 7.29 -0.57
N LEU A 80 -1.99 7.50 0.65
CA LEU A 80 -0.83 6.80 1.23
C LEU A 80 -1.31 5.70 2.18
N LEU A 81 -0.91 4.46 1.89
CA LEU A 81 -1.09 3.31 2.79
C LEU A 81 0.25 2.98 3.46
N VAL A 82 0.23 2.80 4.76
CA VAL A 82 1.41 2.37 5.53
C VAL A 82 1.08 1.10 6.29
N SER A 83 1.69 -0.02 5.88
CA SER A 83 1.59 -1.29 6.59
C SER A 83 2.64 -1.35 7.70
N LYS A 84 2.26 -1.86 8.88
CA LYS A 84 3.08 -1.88 10.10
C LYS A 84 3.12 -3.28 10.72
N GLY A 85 3.07 -4.31 9.89
CA GLY A 85 3.07 -5.71 10.32
C GLY A 85 2.03 -6.00 11.40
N SER A 86 2.46 -6.49 12.56
CA SER A 86 1.59 -6.84 13.69
C SER A 86 0.88 -5.66 14.35
N GLU A 87 1.26 -4.43 14.06
CA GLU A 87 0.56 -3.22 14.54
C GLU A 87 -0.65 -2.85 13.65
N GLY A 88 -0.79 -3.46 12.48
CA GLY A 88 -1.85 -3.17 11.53
C GLY A 88 -1.43 -2.20 10.43
N ALA A 89 -2.28 -1.23 10.12
CA ALA A 89 -2.01 -0.31 9.02
C ALA A 89 -2.64 1.07 9.23
N GLN A 90 -2.13 2.04 8.51
CA GLN A 90 -2.64 3.40 8.43
C GLN A 90 -2.91 3.77 6.97
N ALA A 91 -3.94 4.57 6.74
CA ALA A 91 -4.19 5.22 5.47
C ALA A 91 -4.32 6.73 5.68
N PHE A 92 -3.83 7.47 4.71
CA PHE A 92 -3.88 8.92 4.68
C PHE A 92 -4.54 9.35 3.37
N VAL A 93 -5.58 10.17 3.47
CA VAL A 93 -6.34 10.72 2.34
C VAL A 93 -6.77 12.13 2.68
N ASP A 94 -6.54 13.09 1.79
CA ASP A 94 -6.88 14.52 1.94
C ASP A 94 -6.41 15.14 3.29
N GLY A 95 -5.23 14.71 3.77
CA GLY A 95 -4.65 15.17 5.04
C GLY A 95 -5.24 14.53 6.30
N GLU A 96 -6.25 13.68 6.16
CA GLU A 96 -6.85 12.93 7.25
C GLU A 96 -6.23 11.53 7.38
N ARG A 97 -6.29 10.95 8.58
CA ARG A 97 -5.70 9.64 8.89
C ARG A 97 -6.73 8.70 9.44
N VAL A 98 -6.72 7.46 8.96
CA VAL A 98 -7.40 6.32 9.58
C VAL A 98 -6.38 5.26 9.97
N THR A 99 -6.63 4.55 11.07
CA THR A 99 -5.79 3.45 11.56
C THR A 99 -6.66 2.23 11.80
N VAL A 100 -6.18 1.08 11.33
CA VAL A 100 -6.81 -0.23 11.55
C VAL A 100 -5.77 -1.14 12.20
N PRO A 101 -6.04 -1.67 13.41
CA PRO A 101 -5.12 -2.58 14.09
C PRO A 101 -5.09 -3.93 13.37
N ALA A 102 -3.95 -4.64 13.47
CA ALA A 102 -3.85 -6.01 12.99
C ALA A 102 -4.78 -6.94 13.80
N GLN A 103 -5.23 -8.01 13.16
CA GLN A 103 -5.94 -9.08 13.85
C GLN A 103 -4.93 -10.08 14.42
N ASN A 104 -5.18 -10.57 15.62
CA ASN A 104 -4.35 -11.61 16.20
C ASN A 104 -4.50 -12.91 15.41
N CYS A 105 -3.39 -13.49 14.99
CA CYS A 105 -3.34 -14.78 14.30
C CYS A 105 -2.01 -15.48 14.56
N ASP A 106 -1.98 -16.77 14.29
CA ASP A 106 -0.73 -17.54 14.26
C ASP A 106 -0.03 -17.31 12.91
N VAL A 107 1.16 -16.73 12.95
CA VAL A 107 1.94 -16.43 11.75
C VAL A 107 2.76 -17.65 11.35
N VAL A 108 2.53 -18.15 10.13
CA VAL A 108 3.23 -19.29 9.53
C VAL A 108 4.26 -18.82 8.49
N ASP A 109 3.84 -17.95 7.57
CA ASP A 109 4.70 -17.40 6.51
C ASP A 109 4.25 -15.97 6.18
N THR A 110 5.17 -15.02 6.13
CA THR A 110 4.88 -13.62 5.79
C THR A 110 4.96 -13.33 4.29
N THR A 111 5.31 -14.33 3.48
CA THR A 111 5.45 -14.18 2.03
C THR A 111 4.11 -13.80 1.39
N GLY A 112 4.10 -12.71 0.65
CA GLY A 112 2.90 -12.21 -0.02
C GLY A 112 1.90 -11.44 0.86
N ALA A 113 2.18 -11.27 2.16
CA ALA A 113 1.28 -10.51 3.05
C ALA A 113 1.03 -9.07 2.57
N GLY A 114 2.07 -8.40 2.09
CA GLY A 114 1.98 -7.06 1.51
C GLY A 114 1.14 -7.02 0.23
N ASP A 115 1.31 -8.02 -0.63
CA ASP A 115 0.55 -8.15 -1.88
C ASP A 115 -0.94 -8.45 -1.59
N ALA A 116 -1.21 -9.35 -0.62
CA ALA A 116 -2.56 -9.63 -0.15
C ALA A 116 -3.24 -8.39 0.47
N PHE A 117 -2.50 -7.65 1.30
CA PHE A 117 -2.95 -6.39 1.88
C PHE A 117 -3.34 -5.39 0.79
N LEU A 118 -2.45 -5.12 -0.16
CA LEU A 118 -2.75 -4.18 -1.26
C LEU A 118 -3.90 -4.70 -2.13
N GLY A 119 -3.93 -5.99 -2.46
CA GLY A 119 -5.02 -6.61 -3.19
C GLY A 119 -6.37 -6.47 -2.49
N GLY A 120 -6.41 -6.66 -1.17
CA GLY A 120 -7.59 -6.42 -0.34
C GLY A 120 -8.07 -4.96 -0.39
N PHE A 121 -7.15 -4.01 -0.27
CA PHE A 121 -7.48 -2.58 -0.39
C PHE A 121 -8.07 -2.27 -1.77
N LEU A 122 -7.40 -2.68 -2.84
CA LEU A 122 -7.86 -2.46 -4.22
C LEU A 122 -9.21 -3.11 -4.49
N ALA A 123 -9.46 -4.31 -3.98
CA ALA A 123 -10.75 -4.98 -4.07
C ALA A 123 -11.85 -4.21 -3.32
N GLY A 124 -11.55 -3.64 -2.16
CA GLY A 124 -12.45 -2.77 -1.41
C GLY A 124 -12.80 -1.51 -2.18
N ILE A 125 -11.80 -0.75 -2.61
CA ILE A 125 -12.05 0.50 -3.32
C ILE A 125 -12.72 0.29 -4.68
N SER A 126 -12.49 -0.82 -5.37
CA SER A 126 -13.14 -1.10 -6.65
C SER A 126 -14.67 -1.13 -6.56
N ARG A 127 -15.23 -1.38 -5.36
CA ARG A 127 -16.67 -1.37 -5.07
C ARG A 127 -17.19 -0.02 -4.63
N LEU A 128 -16.32 0.85 -4.16
CA LEU A 128 -16.63 2.17 -3.61
C LEU A 128 -16.27 3.29 -4.59
N TRP A 129 -15.50 2.95 -5.63
CA TRP A 129 -14.93 3.91 -6.56
C TRP A 129 -16.01 4.62 -7.37
N THR A 130 -15.92 5.93 -7.36
CA THR A 130 -16.82 6.80 -8.14
C THR A 130 -16.09 7.39 -9.36
N PRO A 131 -16.81 7.87 -10.38
CA PRO A 131 -16.18 8.56 -11.52
C PRO A 131 -15.32 9.76 -11.13
N GLN A 132 -15.57 10.36 -9.97
CA GLN A 132 -14.81 11.50 -9.43
C GLN A 132 -13.43 11.10 -8.90
N ARG A 133 -13.12 9.81 -8.83
CA ARG A 133 -11.84 9.26 -8.36
C ARG A 133 -11.43 9.70 -6.95
N THR A 134 -12.37 10.06 -6.12
CA THR A 134 -12.16 10.43 -4.72
C THR A 134 -12.71 9.36 -3.79
N LEU A 135 -12.03 9.12 -2.70
CA LEU A 135 -12.49 8.29 -1.60
C LEU A 135 -12.72 9.17 -0.38
N THR A 136 -13.86 8.98 0.28
CA THR A 136 -14.04 9.56 1.61
C THR A 136 -13.19 8.81 2.63
N LEU A 137 -12.92 9.44 3.78
CA LEU A 137 -12.18 8.80 4.87
C LEU A 137 -12.88 7.49 5.33
N GLU A 138 -14.21 7.47 5.39
CA GLU A 138 -14.98 6.28 5.76
C GLU A 138 -14.82 5.15 4.73
N GLN A 139 -14.89 5.46 3.45
CA GLN A 139 -14.64 4.49 2.37
C GLN A 139 -13.21 3.96 2.41
N CYS A 140 -12.25 4.84 2.67
CA CYS A 140 -10.84 4.47 2.85
C CYS A 140 -10.66 3.53 4.04
N LYS A 141 -11.36 3.79 5.15
CA LYS A 141 -11.37 2.92 6.34
C LYS A 141 -11.92 1.53 6.03
N LEU A 142 -13.06 1.44 5.37
CA LEU A 142 -13.66 0.15 4.98
C LEU A 142 -12.71 -0.67 4.10
N ALA A 143 -12.08 -0.03 3.12
CA ALA A 143 -11.08 -0.69 2.27
C ALA A 143 -9.83 -1.10 3.05
N LEU A 144 -9.38 -0.29 4.02
CA LEU A 144 -8.23 -0.60 4.88
C LEU A 144 -8.53 -1.78 5.82
N GLU A 145 -9.75 -1.87 6.35
CA GLU A 145 -10.18 -3.03 7.15
C GLU A 145 -10.11 -4.32 6.35
N LEU A 146 -10.53 -4.27 5.08
CA LEU A 146 -10.43 -5.41 4.16
C LEU A 146 -8.97 -5.76 3.83
N ALA A 147 -8.13 -4.77 3.63
CA ALA A 147 -6.71 -4.93 3.40
C ALA A 147 -6.00 -5.65 4.56
N VAL A 148 -6.27 -5.20 5.80
CA VAL A 148 -5.73 -5.82 7.02
C VAL A 148 -6.20 -7.26 7.15
N GLN A 149 -7.49 -7.55 6.89
CA GLN A 149 -8.00 -8.91 6.90
C GLN A 149 -7.27 -9.79 5.86
N ALA A 150 -7.13 -9.32 4.62
CA ALA A 150 -6.46 -10.08 3.56
C ALA A 150 -4.99 -10.38 3.90
N GLY A 151 -4.26 -9.39 4.43
CA GLY A 151 -2.89 -9.59 4.92
C GLY A 151 -2.80 -10.57 6.08
N THR A 152 -3.76 -10.50 7.02
CA THR A 152 -3.86 -11.44 8.16
C THR A 152 -4.13 -12.88 7.69
N PHE A 153 -4.98 -13.07 6.67
CA PHE A 153 -5.21 -14.39 6.09
C PHE A 153 -3.93 -14.95 5.46
N ALA A 154 -3.24 -14.12 4.67
CA ALA A 154 -2.07 -14.56 3.92
C ALA A 154 -0.91 -15.04 4.80
N VAL A 155 -0.81 -14.58 6.06
CA VAL A 155 0.27 -15.00 6.95
C VAL A 155 -0.01 -16.30 7.71
N GLN A 156 -1.20 -16.88 7.60
CA GLN A 156 -1.62 -18.06 8.36
C GLN A 156 -1.33 -19.39 7.65
N ASP A 157 -0.84 -19.36 6.41
CA ASP A 157 -0.49 -20.54 5.64
C ASP A 157 0.78 -20.28 4.80
N TYR A 158 1.34 -21.33 4.23
CA TYR A 158 2.54 -21.25 3.40
C TYR A 158 2.22 -20.75 1.99
N GLY A 159 3.06 -19.84 1.51
CA GLY A 159 3.13 -19.40 0.11
C GLY A 159 2.21 -18.23 -0.23
N ALA A 160 2.71 -17.37 -1.12
CA ALA A 160 2.09 -16.10 -1.46
C ALA A 160 0.71 -16.21 -2.15
N MET A 161 0.46 -17.27 -2.92
CA MET A 161 -0.78 -17.40 -3.70
C MET A 161 -1.78 -18.36 -3.06
N SER A 162 -1.30 -19.44 -2.45
CA SER A 162 -2.16 -20.46 -1.81
C SER A 162 -2.86 -19.95 -0.57
N ALA A 163 -2.23 -19.00 0.12
CA ALA A 163 -2.73 -18.38 1.34
C ALA A 163 -3.65 -17.15 1.08
N LEU A 164 -3.91 -16.79 -0.18
CA LEU A 164 -4.80 -15.66 -0.46
C LEU A 164 -6.26 -15.99 -0.09
N PRO A 165 -6.96 -15.10 0.64
CA PRO A 165 -8.35 -15.33 1.00
C PRO A 165 -9.27 -15.23 -0.24
N ARG A 166 -10.34 -16.01 -0.23
CA ARG A 166 -11.46 -15.80 -1.14
C ARG A 166 -12.34 -14.67 -0.60
N TRP A 167 -13.06 -14.01 -1.50
CA TRP A 167 -13.98 -12.94 -1.11
C TRP A 167 -14.99 -13.34 -0.02
N SER A 168 -15.48 -14.58 -0.05
CA SER A 168 -16.41 -15.12 0.94
C SER A 168 -15.82 -15.31 2.34
N GLU A 169 -14.51 -15.26 2.48
CA GLU A 169 -13.79 -15.42 3.76
C GLU A 169 -13.47 -14.06 4.41
N LEU A 170 -13.71 -12.98 3.68
CA LEU A 170 -13.49 -11.62 4.15
C LEU A 170 -14.80 -10.99 4.63
N ASN A 171 -14.75 -10.26 5.76
CA ASN A 171 -15.89 -9.54 6.32
C ASN A 171 -16.03 -8.16 5.68
N TRP A 172 -16.65 -8.12 4.49
CA TRP A 172 -16.98 -6.85 3.84
C TRP A 172 -18.31 -6.31 4.39
N LYS A 173 -18.25 -5.18 5.09
CA LYS A 173 -19.44 -4.45 5.57
C LYS A 173 -19.69 -3.28 4.63
N GLN A 174 -20.82 -3.30 3.94
CA GLN A 174 -21.34 -2.15 3.20
C GLN A 174 -22.14 -1.25 4.14
#